data_15115186cd113aa6c39074ad3c909bb2
#
_entry.id   15115186cd113aa6c39074ad3c909bb2
#
_cell.length_a   1.000
_cell.length_b   1.000
_cell.length_c   1.000
_cell.angle_alpha   90.00
_cell.angle_beta   90.00
_cell.angle_gamma   90.00
#
_symmetry.space_group_name_H-M   'P 1'
#
loop_
_entity.id
_entity.type
_entity.pdbx_description
1 polymer ?
#
loop_
_entity_poly.entity_id
_entity_poly.type
_entity_poly.pdbx_seq_one_letter_code
_entity_poly.pdbx_strand_id
1 'polypeptide(L)'
;MTACTDHQAKAKPNYVFKDAPRPGLVAKIGNVEVTEDELISDDKMSFFDIKRKEYELKMALLNQLLIKKLIGAEAQKKNMDLDTYITKNIAGEIKISDAEFKKFVEEKRIPEGQINDQLKERITAYLKDQKKEKKVEETIAKLTKSTPVEVYFKKPKMDVNVEVAKGDPTWGSDKASVTIVEFSDFQCPFCSRAAETVTQLKKKYSGKVRIAFKQFPLPMHKDARPAAEASMCVHEQSPDKFWKFHDLAFKGQDKLDAASLDGMAKNSGADMTKFKACVEAKKFAQMVDQTIQYGEKIGVRSTPTFFINGQMLAGALPIDQFSEVVDEALDEAKHK
;
A
#
# COMPACT_ATOMS: atom_id res chain seq x y z
N MET A 1 -45.38 -22.28 -39.31
CA MET A 1 -44.55 -21.09 -39.44
C MET A 1 -43.43 -21.19 -38.43
N THR A 2 -42.29 -21.71 -38.85
CA THR A 2 -41.09 -21.94 -38.03
C THR A 2 -40.22 -20.69 -38.12
N ALA A 3 -40.12 -19.96 -37.02
CA ALA A 3 -39.23 -18.81 -36.93
C ALA A 3 -37.78 -19.31 -36.80
N CYS A 4 -37.00 -19.17 -37.86
CA CYS A 4 -35.55 -19.30 -37.83
C CYS A 4 -34.99 -18.14 -37.01
N THR A 5 -34.51 -18.42 -35.83
CA THR A 5 -33.63 -17.50 -35.07
C THR A 5 -32.25 -17.55 -35.71
N ASP A 6 -31.96 -16.51 -36.46
CA ASP A 6 -30.64 -16.23 -37.05
C ASP A 6 -29.65 -15.96 -35.90
N HIS A 7 -28.90 -16.97 -35.49
CA HIS A 7 -27.72 -16.81 -34.66
C HIS A 7 -26.61 -16.26 -35.56
N GLN A 8 -26.55 -14.93 -35.68
CA GLN A 8 -25.35 -14.28 -36.23
C GLN A 8 -24.14 -14.65 -35.36
N ALA A 9 -23.38 -15.60 -35.83
CA ALA A 9 -22.07 -15.92 -35.27
C ALA A 9 -21.22 -14.64 -35.32
N LYS A 10 -20.91 -14.02 -34.17
CA LYS A 10 -20.01 -12.87 -34.09
C LYS A 10 -18.69 -13.29 -34.75
N ALA A 11 -18.35 -12.67 -35.88
CA ALA A 11 -17.09 -12.89 -36.58
C ALA A 11 -15.93 -12.61 -35.61
N LYS A 12 -15.11 -13.62 -35.37
CA LYS A 12 -13.89 -13.47 -34.53
C LYS A 12 -12.74 -13.03 -35.44
N PRO A 13 -11.88 -12.11 -34.98
CA PRO A 13 -10.65 -11.78 -35.69
C PRO A 13 -9.82 -13.03 -35.94
N ASN A 14 -9.13 -13.09 -37.09
CA ASN A 14 -8.21 -14.18 -37.40
C ASN A 14 -6.84 -13.86 -36.80
N TYR A 15 -6.48 -14.53 -35.70
CA TYR A 15 -5.19 -14.38 -35.02
C TYR A 15 -4.20 -15.46 -35.46
N VAL A 16 -3.00 -15.03 -35.88
CA VAL A 16 -1.87 -15.93 -36.18
C VAL A 16 -0.78 -15.66 -35.14
N PHE A 17 -0.51 -16.65 -34.29
CA PHE A 17 0.51 -16.57 -33.26
C PHE A 17 1.90 -16.89 -33.81
N LYS A 18 2.86 -15.98 -33.54
CA LYS A 18 4.27 -16.10 -33.97
C LYS A 18 5.17 -15.56 -32.88
N ASP A 19 6.45 -15.89 -32.91
CA ASP A 19 7.45 -15.27 -32.09
C ASP A 19 7.60 -13.79 -32.46
N ALA A 20 7.72 -12.94 -31.45
CA ALA A 20 7.91 -11.51 -31.67
C ALA A 20 9.28 -11.25 -32.32
N PRO A 21 9.35 -10.49 -33.44
CA PRO A 21 10.61 -10.21 -34.13
C PRO A 21 11.57 -9.32 -33.30
N ARG A 22 11.06 -8.61 -32.31
CA ARG A 22 11.83 -7.81 -31.36
C ARG A 22 11.11 -7.70 -30.00
N PRO A 23 11.85 -7.46 -28.88
CA PRO A 23 11.23 -7.22 -27.58
C PRO A 23 10.25 -6.04 -27.62
N GLY A 24 9.14 -6.15 -26.88
CA GLY A 24 8.12 -5.13 -26.72
C GLY A 24 7.13 -4.98 -27.88
N LEU A 25 7.30 -5.72 -29.01
CA LEU A 25 6.30 -5.81 -30.07
C LEU A 25 5.32 -6.96 -29.74
N VAL A 26 4.03 -6.65 -29.64
CA VAL A 26 3.00 -7.64 -29.25
C VAL A 26 2.08 -8.03 -30.39
N ALA A 27 1.88 -7.14 -31.38
CA ALA A 27 1.07 -7.46 -32.55
C ALA A 27 1.50 -6.62 -33.77
N LYS A 28 1.13 -7.12 -34.96
CA LYS A 28 1.29 -6.38 -36.21
C LYS A 28 0.03 -6.59 -37.07
N ILE A 29 -0.55 -5.47 -37.53
CA ILE A 29 -1.75 -5.44 -38.38
C ILE A 29 -1.35 -4.75 -39.67
N GLY A 30 -1.04 -5.53 -40.70
CA GLY A 30 -0.43 -4.99 -41.93
C GLY A 30 0.91 -4.31 -41.61
N ASN A 31 1.02 -3.02 -41.81
CA ASN A 31 2.22 -2.22 -41.49
C ASN A 31 2.15 -1.51 -40.12
N VAL A 32 1.04 -1.65 -39.38
CA VAL A 32 0.88 -1.05 -38.08
C VAL A 32 1.41 -2.00 -37.02
N GLU A 33 2.37 -1.53 -36.23
CA GLU A 33 2.92 -2.26 -35.08
C GLU A 33 2.22 -1.81 -33.80
N VAL A 34 1.89 -2.77 -32.93
CA VAL A 34 1.35 -2.52 -31.60
C VAL A 34 2.38 -2.95 -30.58
N THR A 35 2.76 -2.03 -29.71
CA THR A 35 3.74 -2.29 -28.64
C THR A 35 3.05 -2.75 -27.36
N GLU A 36 3.81 -3.36 -26.43
CA GLU A 36 3.31 -3.73 -25.09
C GLU A 36 2.81 -2.50 -24.35
N ASP A 37 3.52 -1.37 -24.39
CA ASP A 37 3.13 -0.12 -23.73
C ASP A 37 1.82 0.44 -24.25
N GLU A 38 1.58 0.33 -25.57
CA GLU A 38 0.32 0.75 -26.19
C GLU A 38 -0.82 -0.21 -25.80
N LEU A 39 -0.57 -1.53 -25.84
CA LEU A 39 -1.55 -2.54 -25.46
C LEU A 39 -2.07 -2.35 -24.03
N ILE A 40 -1.19 -2.05 -23.10
CA ILE A 40 -1.54 -1.91 -21.68
C ILE A 40 -1.89 -0.47 -21.28
N SER A 41 -1.87 0.49 -22.22
CA SER A 41 -2.00 1.93 -21.95
C SER A 41 -3.20 2.28 -21.07
N ASP A 42 -4.34 1.64 -21.33
CA ASP A 42 -5.61 1.91 -20.65
C ASP A 42 -5.77 1.15 -19.32
N ASP A 43 -4.94 0.13 -19.08
CA ASP A 43 -5.00 -0.67 -17.83
C ASP A 43 -3.62 -1.10 -17.32
N LYS A 44 -2.71 -0.14 -17.25
CA LYS A 44 -1.35 -0.36 -16.72
C LYS A 44 -1.34 -0.94 -15.31
N MET A 45 -2.37 -0.60 -14.50
CA MET A 45 -2.49 -1.05 -13.12
C MET A 45 -2.73 -2.55 -13.00
N SER A 46 -3.73 -3.08 -13.69
CA SER A 46 -4.02 -4.51 -13.64
C SER A 46 -2.83 -5.32 -14.13
N PHE A 47 -2.13 -4.83 -15.16
CA PHE A 47 -0.93 -5.48 -15.67
C PHE A 47 0.23 -5.43 -14.67
N PHE A 48 0.43 -4.29 -14.00
CA PHE A 48 1.40 -4.18 -12.92
C PHE A 48 1.08 -5.12 -11.76
N ASP A 49 -0.19 -5.20 -11.34
CA ASP A 49 -0.63 -6.10 -10.26
C ASP A 49 -0.35 -7.58 -10.59
N ILE A 50 -0.51 -7.98 -11.85
CA ILE A 50 -0.17 -9.33 -12.30
C ILE A 50 1.36 -9.55 -12.18
N LYS A 51 2.17 -8.62 -12.68
CA LYS A 51 3.64 -8.69 -12.57
C LYS A 51 4.12 -8.69 -11.11
N ARG A 52 3.46 -7.91 -10.26
CA ARG A 52 3.76 -7.87 -8.82
C ARG A 52 3.45 -9.21 -8.14
N LYS A 53 2.29 -9.81 -8.42
CA LYS A 53 1.90 -11.12 -7.91
C LYS A 53 2.86 -12.22 -8.40
N GLU A 54 3.27 -12.17 -9.66
CA GLU A 54 4.28 -13.07 -10.21
C GLU A 54 5.61 -12.95 -9.44
N TYR A 55 6.07 -11.73 -9.22
CA TYR A 55 7.29 -11.47 -8.45
C TYR A 55 7.17 -11.99 -7.01
N GLU A 56 6.08 -11.67 -6.30
CA GLU A 56 5.81 -12.13 -4.93
C GLU A 56 5.83 -13.66 -4.85
N LEU A 57 5.20 -14.34 -5.81
CA LEU A 57 5.22 -15.79 -5.89
C LEU A 57 6.65 -16.33 -6.12
N LYS A 58 7.41 -15.74 -7.04
CA LYS A 58 8.81 -16.13 -7.30
C LYS A 58 9.68 -15.94 -6.04
N MET A 59 9.51 -14.84 -5.32
CA MET A 59 10.24 -14.59 -4.06
C MET A 59 9.85 -15.60 -2.97
N ALA A 60 8.58 -15.91 -2.81
CA ALA A 60 8.12 -16.93 -1.87
C ALA A 60 8.71 -18.32 -2.18
N LEU A 61 8.71 -18.73 -3.45
CA LEU A 61 9.30 -19.99 -3.89
C LEU A 61 10.82 -19.99 -3.72
N LEU A 62 11.50 -18.88 -4.00
CA LEU A 62 12.94 -18.73 -3.77
C LEU A 62 13.27 -18.90 -2.27
N ASN A 63 12.52 -18.24 -1.37
CA ASN A 63 12.71 -18.37 0.06
C ASN A 63 12.54 -19.83 0.54
N GLN A 64 11.52 -20.54 0.03
CA GLN A 64 11.37 -21.98 0.32
C GLN A 64 12.56 -22.81 -0.15
N LEU A 65 13.08 -22.52 -1.34
CA LEU A 65 14.27 -23.19 -1.87
C LEU A 65 15.54 -22.89 -1.07
N LEU A 66 15.69 -21.64 -0.60
CA LEU A 66 16.80 -21.25 0.27
C LEU A 66 16.77 -22.03 1.61
N ILE A 67 15.58 -22.13 2.23
CA ILE A 67 15.40 -22.95 3.44
C ILE A 67 15.82 -24.40 3.14
N LYS A 68 15.29 -24.99 2.09
CA LYS A 68 15.58 -26.38 1.71
C LYS A 68 17.07 -26.60 1.40
N LYS A 69 17.72 -25.69 0.68
CA LYS A 69 19.11 -25.83 0.26
C LYS A 69 20.10 -25.50 1.37
N LEU A 70 19.89 -24.40 2.11
CA LEU A 70 20.84 -23.95 3.12
C LEU A 70 20.64 -24.67 4.46
N ILE A 71 19.41 -24.64 4.99
CA ILE A 71 19.10 -25.30 6.26
C ILE A 71 19.04 -26.81 6.08
N GLY A 72 18.50 -27.31 4.96
CA GLY A 72 18.47 -28.74 4.66
C GLY A 72 19.85 -29.38 4.55
N ALA A 73 20.85 -28.65 4.01
CA ALA A 73 22.23 -29.13 3.99
C ALA A 73 22.82 -29.27 5.42
N GLU A 74 22.50 -28.35 6.32
CA GLU A 74 22.92 -28.43 7.73
C GLU A 74 22.18 -29.58 8.46
N ALA A 75 20.90 -29.79 8.18
CA ALA A 75 20.12 -30.89 8.71
C ALA A 75 20.70 -32.27 8.30
N GLN A 76 21.06 -32.40 7.02
CA GLN A 76 21.68 -33.65 6.50
C GLN A 76 23.03 -33.97 7.19
N LYS A 77 23.87 -32.96 7.46
CA LYS A 77 25.13 -33.17 8.20
C LYS A 77 24.90 -33.73 9.60
N LYS A 78 23.71 -33.51 10.17
CA LYS A 78 23.33 -34.04 11.50
C LYS A 78 22.41 -35.26 11.43
N ASN A 79 22.23 -35.85 10.25
CA ASN A 79 21.30 -36.96 9.99
C ASN A 79 19.87 -36.69 10.49
N MET A 80 19.38 -35.47 10.28
CA MET A 80 18.04 -35.03 10.65
C MET A 80 17.23 -34.65 9.41
N ASP A 81 15.92 -34.87 9.46
CA ASP A 81 15.00 -34.22 8.53
C ASP A 81 14.93 -32.72 8.80
N LEU A 82 14.47 -31.94 7.79
CA LEU A 82 14.46 -30.50 7.82
C LEU A 82 13.60 -29.94 8.97
N ASP A 83 12.39 -30.50 9.16
CA ASP A 83 11.46 -30.02 10.18
C ASP A 83 11.96 -30.27 11.60
N THR A 84 12.52 -31.47 11.85
CA THR A 84 13.16 -31.80 13.13
C THR A 84 14.35 -30.87 13.39
N TYR A 85 15.16 -30.63 12.36
CA TYR A 85 16.31 -29.73 12.51
C TYR A 85 15.88 -28.31 12.83
N ILE A 86 14.91 -27.75 12.09
CA ILE A 86 14.36 -26.42 12.35
C ILE A 86 13.80 -26.35 13.78
N THR A 87 13.01 -27.33 14.17
CA THR A 87 12.36 -27.31 15.49
C THR A 87 13.39 -27.39 16.64
N LYS A 88 14.37 -28.28 16.54
CA LYS A 88 15.34 -28.53 17.62
C LYS A 88 16.53 -27.54 17.65
N ASN A 89 17.05 -27.17 16.48
CA ASN A 89 18.31 -26.44 16.39
C ASN A 89 18.14 -24.93 16.06
N ILE A 90 17.01 -24.53 15.46
CA ILE A 90 16.73 -23.15 15.08
C ILE A 90 15.65 -22.54 15.99
N ALA A 91 14.48 -23.14 16.01
CA ALA A 91 13.34 -22.61 16.76
C ALA A 91 13.51 -22.79 18.28
N GLY A 92 13.93 -23.98 18.70
CA GLY A 92 13.97 -24.36 20.11
C GLY A 92 12.59 -24.30 20.75
N GLU A 93 12.53 -24.18 22.06
CA GLU A 93 11.27 -24.00 22.78
C GLU A 93 10.74 -22.58 22.55
N ILE A 94 9.58 -22.46 21.90
CA ILE A 94 8.91 -21.18 21.69
C ILE A 94 7.77 -21.02 22.70
N LYS A 95 7.91 -20.02 23.58
CA LYS A 95 6.86 -19.61 24.54
C LYS A 95 6.24 -18.30 24.05
N ILE A 96 4.93 -18.21 24.22
CA ILE A 96 4.17 -16.99 23.99
C ILE A 96 3.78 -16.45 25.35
N SER A 97 4.23 -15.25 25.67
CA SER A 97 3.86 -14.55 26.88
C SER A 97 2.44 -13.99 26.82
N ASP A 98 1.83 -13.79 27.97
CA ASP A 98 0.50 -13.16 28.04
C ASP A 98 0.51 -11.74 27.42
N ALA A 99 1.60 -11.03 27.54
CA ALA A 99 1.78 -9.70 26.94
C ALA A 99 1.74 -9.77 25.40
N GLU A 100 2.40 -10.76 24.79
CA GLU A 100 2.38 -10.95 23.33
C GLU A 100 1.01 -11.38 22.84
N PHE A 101 0.36 -12.26 23.56
CA PHE A 101 -1.00 -12.66 23.26
C PHE A 101 -1.96 -11.46 23.31
N LYS A 102 -1.91 -10.69 24.40
CA LYS A 102 -2.75 -9.52 24.60
C LYS A 102 -2.51 -8.45 23.54
N LYS A 103 -1.25 -8.17 23.22
CA LYS A 103 -0.86 -7.25 22.14
C LYS A 103 -1.46 -7.69 20.79
N PHE A 104 -1.40 -8.98 20.45
CA PHE A 104 -2.00 -9.51 19.22
C PHE A 104 -3.52 -9.31 19.18
N VAL A 105 -4.19 -9.60 20.28
CA VAL A 105 -5.66 -9.42 20.42
C VAL A 105 -6.03 -7.96 20.22
N GLU A 106 -5.30 -7.03 20.83
CA GLU A 106 -5.51 -5.59 20.69
C GLU A 106 -5.27 -5.11 19.26
N GLU A 107 -4.14 -5.50 18.64
CA GLU A 107 -3.80 -5.15 17.27
C GLU A 107 -4.82 -5.66 16.24
N LYS A 108 -5.36 -6.87 16.48
CA LYS A 108 -6.40 -7.46 15.62
C LYS A 108 -7.82 -7.03 16.01
N ARG A 109 -7.96 -6.20 17.06
CA ARG A 109 -9.25 -5.70 17.57
C ARG A 109 -10.24 -6.85 17.82
N ILE A 110 -9.75 -7.95 18.41
CA ILE A 110 -10.59 -9.10 18.73
C ILE A 110 -11.35 -8.79 20.03
N PRO A 111 -12.71 -8.79 20.03
CA PRO A 111 -13.48 -8.51 21.24
C PRO A 111 -13.20 -9.56 22.33
N GLU A 112 -12.97 -9.10 23.56
CA GLU A 112 -12.67 -9.99 24.70
C GLU A 112 -13.71 -11.11 24.88
N GLY A 113 -14.99 -10.82 24.68
CA GLY A 113 -16.08 -11.80 24.79
C GLY A 113 -16.08 -12.91 23.71
N GLN A 114 -15.23 -12.78 22.68
CA GLN A 114 -15.06 -13.82 21.64
C GLN A 114 -13.88 -14.77 21.94
N ILE A 115 -13.05 -14.45 22.94
CA ILE A 115 -11.84 -15.21 23.27
C ILE A 115 -12.22 -16.41 24.14
N ASN A 116 -12.56 -17.52 23.47
CA ASN A 116 -12.71 -18.82 24.11
C ASN A 116 -11.41 -19.63 24.05
N ASP A 117 -11.35 -20.76 24.73
CA ASP A 117 -10.15 -21.61 24.81
C ASP A 117 -9.67 -22.04 23.42
N GLN A 118 -10.57 -22.40 22.51
CA GLN A 118 -10.24 -22.82 21.15
C GLN A 118 -9.58 -21.68 20.34
N LEU A 119 -10.10 -20.45 20.44
CA LEU A 119 -9.51 -19.28 19.78
C LEU A 119 -8.16 -18.94 20.40
N LYS A 120 -8.04 -19.07 21.74
CA LYS A 120 -6.78 -18.85 22.47
C LYS A 120 -5.68 -19.82 22.02
N GLU A 121 -6.02 -21.12 21.87
CA GLU A 121 -5.09 -22.11 21.33
C GLU A 121 -4.67 -21.79 19.89
N ARG A 122 -5.62 -21.43 19.04
CA ARG A 122 -5.33 -21.06 17.62
C ARG A 122 -4.42 -19.83 17.53
N ILE A 123 -4.68 -18.79 18.32
CA ILE A 123 -3.83 -17.59 18.35
C ILE A 123 -2.44 -17.96 18.86
N THR A 124 -2.35 -18.76 19.92
CA THR A 124 -1.06 -19.20 20.48
C THR A 124 -0.26 -20.01 19.47
N ALA A 125 -0.90 -20.95 18.75
CA ALA A 125 -0.28 -21.72 17.69
C ALA A 125 0.22 -20.81 16.57
N TYR A 126 -0.60 -19.90 16.10
CA TYR A 126 -0.24 -18.91 15.07
C TYR A 126 0.97 -18.05 15.48
N LEU A 127 0.99 -17.55 16.71
CA LEU A 127 2.12 -16.74 17.22
C LEU A 127 3.40 -17.58 17.36
N LYS A 128 3.29 -18.87 17.71
CA LYS A 128 4.43 -19.80 17.74
C LYS A 128 4.99 -20.01 16.33
N ASP A 129 4.13 -20.22 15.33
CA ASP A 129 4.54 -20.41 13.95
C ASP A 129 5.22 -19.15 13.41
N GLN A 130 4.69 -17.96 13.65
CA GLN A 130 5.33 -16.70 13.29
C GLN A 130 6.73 -16.55 13.92
N LYS A 131 6.88 -16.88 15.20
CA LYS A 131 8.20 -16.87 15.85
C LYS A 131 9.16 -17.88 15.25
N LYS A 132 8.66 -19.07 14.88
CA LYS A 132 9.44 -20.10 14.20
C LYS A 132 9.94 -19.59 12.85
N GLU A 133 9.04 -19.03 12.04
CA GLU A 133 9.37 -18.43 10.74
C GLU A 133 10.43 -17.35 10.88
N LYS A 134 10.26 -16.41 11.81
CA LYS A 134 11.22 -15.35 12.06
C LYS A 134 12.61 -15.88 12.40
N LYS A 135 12.72 -16.92 13.24
CA LYS A 135 14.01 -17.53 13.57
C LYS A 135 14.66 -18.23 12.37
N VAL A 136 13.85 -18.81 11.49
CA VAL A 136 14.32 -19.38 10.22
C VAL A 136 14.86 -18.28 9.29
N GLU A 137 14.14 -17.17 9.14
CA GLU A 137 14.57 -16.01 8.36
C GLU A 137 15.88 -15.42 8.90
N GLU A 138 15.98 -15.22 10.22
CA GLU A 138 17.21 -14.75 10.87
C GLU A 138 18.39 -15.71 10.62
N THR A 139 18.12 -17.01 10.58
CA THR A 139 19.15 -18.03 10.27
C THR A 139 19.60 -17.93 8.82
N ILE A 140 18.66 -17.81 7.87
CA ILE A 140 18.99 -17.58 6.46
C ILE A 140 19.79 -16.28 6.29
N ALA A 141 19.37 -15.21 6.94
CA ALA A 141 20.08 -13.92 6.90
C ALA A 141 21.53 -14.04 7.40
N LYS A 142 21.76 -14.83 8.47
CA LYS A 142 23.11 -15.12 8.96
C LYS A 142 23.93 -15.93 7.97
N LEU A 143 23.34 -16.98 7.39
CA LEU A 143 24.02 -17.85 6.42
C LEU A 143 24.37 -17.12 5.12
N THR A 144 23.55 -16.16 4.72
CA THR A 144 23.75 -15.39 3.49
C THR A 144 24.53 -14.09 3.69
N LYS A 145 24.96 -13.78 4.92
CA LYS A 145 25.69 -12.53 5.22
C LYS A 145 27.02 -12.42 4.50
N SER A 146 27.75 -13.52 4.39
CA SER A 146 29.06 -13.59 3.72
C SER A 146 28.96 -13.91 2.23
N THR A 147 27.87 -14.52 1.83
CA THR A 147 27.62 -14.92 0.45
C THR A 147 26.20 -14.52 0.10
N PRO A 148 25.97 -13.29 -0.39
CA PRO A 148 24.66 -12.79 -0.72
C PRO A 148 23.96 -13.68 -1.77
N VAL A 149 22.63 -13.75 -1.68
CA VAL A 149 21.82 -14.41 -2.70
C VAL A 149 21.64 -13.47 -3.88
N GLU A 150 22.19 -13.81 -5.02
CA GLU A 150 21.99 -13.05 -6.25
C GLU A 150 20.66 -13.45 -6.88
N VAL A 151 19.79 -12.46 -7.13
CA VAL A 151 18.46 -12.64 -7.72
C VAL A 151 18.43 -12.00 -9.10
N TYR A 152 18.14 -12.80 -10.13
CA TYR A 152 18.20 -12.37 -11.54
C TYR A 152 16.84 -12.02 -12.15
N PHE A 153 15.77 -11.99 -11.38
CA PHE A 153 14.50 -11.41 -11.81
C PHE A 153 14.23 -10.10 -11.08
N LYS A 154 13.73 -9.14 -11.81
CA LYS A 154 13.56 -7.76 -11.31
C LYS A 154 12.23 -7.60 -10.56
N LYS A 155 12.26 -6.81 -9.47
CA LYS A 155 11.03 -6.30 -8.83
C LYS A 155 10.32 -5.39 -9.85
N PRO A 156 9.05 -5.66 -10.19
CA PRO A 156 8.33 -4.77 -11.09
C PRO A 156 8.19 -3.40 -10.45
N LYS A 157 8.56 -2.37 -11.19
CA LYS A 157 8.37 -0.97 -10.80
C LYS A 157 7.32 -0.38 -11.71
N MET A 158 6.40 0.35 -11.12
CA MET A 158 5.49 1.20 -11.88
C MET A 158 5.89 2.63 -11.60
N ASP A 159 6.63 3.21 -12.53
CA ASP A 159 7.04 4.61 -12.45
C ASP A 159 5.87 5.48 -12.90
N VAL A 160 5.00 5.84 -11.96
CA VAL A 160 3.97 6.85 -12.18
C VAL A 160 4.52 8.18 -11.69
N ASN A 161 4.69 9.14 -12.61
CA ASN A 161 4.99 10.50 -12.21
C ASN A 161 3.73 11.10 -11.55
N VAL A 162 3.68 11.08 -10.21
CA VAL A 162 2.56 11.63 -9.45
C VAL A 162 2.85 13.09 -9.16
N GLU A 163 2.09 13.95 -9.79
CA GLU A 163 2.21 15.39 -9.59
C GLU A 163 1.72 15.80 -8.19
N VAL A 164 2.55 16.58 -7.48
CA VAL A 164 2.16 17.30 -6.28
C VAL A 164 1.88 18.75 -6.67
N ALA A 165 0.59 19.09 -6.75
CA ALA A 165 0.15 20.42 -7.11
C ALA A 165 0.45 21.43 -5.99
N LYS A 166 0.60 22.70 -6.34
CA LYS A 166 0.86 23.79 -5.37
C LYS A 166 -0.21 23.90 -4.27
N GLY A 167 -1.43 23.46 -4.56
CA GLY A 167 -2.56 23.47 -3.62
C GLY A 167 -2.71 22.23 -2.76
N ASP A 168 -1.87 21.21 -2.95
CA ASP A 168 -1.96 20.00 -2.13
C ASP A 168 -1.41 20.23 -0.72
N PRO A 169 -2.05 19.68 0.32
CA PRO A 169 -1.48 19.68 1.65
C PRO A 169 -0.19 18.89 1.72
N THR A 170 0.89 19.52 2.15
CA THR A 170 2.21 18.88 2.23
C THR A 170 2.81 18.98 3.63
N TRP A 171 3.63 18.00 3.97
CA TRP A 171 4.48 17.97 5.15
C TRP A 171 5.92 17.67 4.73
N GLY A 172 6.87 18.30 5.37
CA GLY A 172 8.29 18.15 5.06
C GLY A 172 8.77 19.17 4.03
N SER A 173 10.02 19.04 3.63
CA SER A 173 10.68 19.99 2.72
C SER A 173 10.36 19.68 1.26
N ASP A 174 10.12 20.70 0.45
CA ASP A 174 10.01 20.57 -1.02
C ASP A 174 11.31 20.08 -1.67
N LYS A 175 12.44 20.17 -0.93
CA LYS A 175 13.76 19.68 -1.36
C LYS A 175 14.05 18.24 -0.91
N ALA A 176 13.09 17.57 -0.28
CA ALA A 176 13.27 16.19 0.14
C ALA A 176 13.50 15.27 -1.06
N SER A 177 14.44 14.35 -0.92
CA SER A 177 14.82 13.40 -2.00
C SER A 177 13.72 12.40 -2.30
N VAL A 178 12.83 12.14 -1.35
CA VAL A 178 11.72 11.19 -1.49
C VAL A 178 10.40 11.90 -1.24
N THR A 179 9.48 11.78 -2.19
CA THR A 179 8.11 12.26 -2.06
C THR A 179 7.17 11.07 -1.91
N ILE A 180 6.35 11.11 -0.86
CA ILE A 180 5.28 10.16 -0.60
C ILE A 180 3.96 10.89 -0.89
N VAL A 181 3.19 10.42 -1.87
CA VAL A 181 1.86 10.96 -2.17
C VAL A 181 0.82 9.96 -1.69
N GLU A 182 -0.06 10.39 -0.80
CA GLU A 182 -1.16 9.59 -0.24
C GLU A 182 -2.49 10.02 -0.85
N PHE A 183 -3.20 9.10 -1.51
CA PHE A 183 -4.61 9.25 -1.85
C PHE A 183 -5.45 8.63 -0.74
N SER A 184 -6.26 9.44 -0.08
CA SER A 184 -6.89 9.05 1.17
C SER A 184 -8.31 9.59 1.32
N ASP A 185 -9.08 8.93 2.18
CA ASP A 185 -10.49 9.18 2.47
C ASP A 185 -10.67 9.24 4.00
N PHE A 186 -11.16 10.35 4.52
CA PHE A 186 -11.32 10.55 5.97
C PHE A 186 -12.30 9.58 6.63
N GLN A 187 -13.24 8.99 5.87
CA GLN A 187 -14.20 8.02 6.39
C GLN A 187 -13.75 6.56 6.19
N CYS A 188 -12.66 6.31 5.45
CA CYS A 188 -12.15 4.97 5.21
C CYS A 188 -11.42 4.41 6.45
N PRO A 189 -11.84 3.26 7.03
CA PRO A 189 -11.19 2.70 8.22
C PRO A 189 -9.74 2.24 7.97
N PHE A 190 -9.41 1.89 6.73
CA PHE A 190 -8.03 1.57 6.35
C PHE A 190 -7.15 2.83 6.31
N CYS A 191 -7.71 4.00 5.94
CA CYS A 191 -6.99 5.27 5.95
C CYS A 191 -6.69 5.73 7.38
N SER A 192 -7.60 5.54 8.33
CA SER A 192 -7.33 5.82 9.75
C SER A 192 -6.15 5.00 10.27
N ARG A 193 -6.07 3.70 9.92
CA ARG A 193 -4.90 2.88 10.28
C ARG A 193 -3.62 3.35 9.60
N ALA A 194 -3.71 3.75 8.34
CA ALA A 194 -2.55 4.25 7.61
C ALA A 194 -2.05 5.59 8.17
N ALA A 195 -2.91 6.45 8.71
CA ALA A 195 -2.52 7.71 9.34
C ALA A 195 -1.56 7.50 10.53
N GLU A 196 -1.69 6.38 11.27
CA GLU A 196 -0.73 6.01 12.32
C GLU A 196 0.64 5.67 11.69
N THR A 197 0.66 4.92 10.59
CA THR A 197 1.89 4.61 9.84
C THR A 197 2.53 5.87 9.27
N VAL A 198 1.74 6.79 8.70
CA VAL A 198 2.22 8.09 8.20
C VAL A 198 2.85 8.91 9.32
N THR A 199 2.28 8.89 10.53
CA THR A 199 2.87 9.55 11.71
C THR A 199 4.24 8.94 12.07
N GLN A 200 4.38 7.62 12.00
CA GLN A 200 5.65 6.94 12.22
C GLN A 200 6.67 7.28 11.13
N LEU A 201 6.24 7.35 9.85
CA LEU A 201 7.09 7.77 8.73
C LEU A 201 7.60 9.21 8.90
N LYS A 202 6.72 10.15 9.28
CA LYS A 202 7.11 11.53 9.59
C LYS A 202 8.22 11.58 10.66
N LYS A 203 8.11 10.75 11.70
CA LYS A 203 9.11 10.68 12.77
C LYS A 203 10.41 10.03 12.30
N LYS A 204 10.32 8.86 11.63
CA LYS A 204 11.49 8.08 11.22
C LYS A 204 12.33 8.77 10.15
N TYR A 205 11.67 9.45 9.21
CA TYR A 205 12.29 10.04 8.01
C TYR A 205 12.26 11.57 8.00
N SER A 206 12.15 12.21 9.17
CA SER A 206 12.16 13.67 9.28
C SER A 206 13.35 14.28 8.53
N GLY A 207 13.08 15.32 7.73
CA GLY A 207 14.08 15.99 6.89
C GLY A 207 14.48 15.24 5.61
N LYS A 208 14.07 13.98 5.43
CA LYS A 208 14.42 13.14 4.28
C LYS A 208 13.26 12.93 3.31
N VAL A 209 12.04 12.98 3.81
CA VAL A 209 10.83 12.78 3.01
C VAL A 209 9.93 14.00 3.02
N ARG A 210 9.21 14.19 1.92
CA ARG A 210 8.04 15.03 1.78
C ARG A 210 6.81 14.16 1.68
N ILE A 211 5.71 14.51 2.36
CA ILE A 211 4.43 13.81 2.26
C ILE A 211 3.40 14.78 1.70
N ALA A 212 2.70 14.38 0.65
CA ALA A 212 1.58 15.10 0.06
C ALA A 212 0.29 14.29 0.24
N PHE A 213 -0.77 14.97 0.67
CA PHE A 213 -2.09 14.36 0.85
C PHE A 213 -3.00 14.75 -0.30
N LYS A 214 -3.65 13.76 -0.90
CA LYS A 214 -4.60 13.92 -2.00
C LYS A 214 -5.98 13.43 -1.58
N GLN A 215 -6.97 14.28 -1.73
CA GLN A 215 -8.36 13.96 -1.41
C GLN A 215 -8.90 12.90 -2.39
N PHE A 216 -9.36 11.75 -1.85
CA PHE A 216 -9.95 10.70 -2.65
C PHE A 216 -11.17 10.08 -1.93
N PRO A 217 -12.21 10.89 -1.63
CA PRO A 217 -13.42 10.41 -0.98
C PRO A 217 -14.13 9.37 -1.86
N LEU A 218 -14.37 8.18 -1.29
CA LEU A 218 -15.03 7.08 -1.99
C LEU A 218 -16.54 7.28 -2.02
N PRO A 219 -17.24 6.90 -3.11
CA PRO A 219 -18.67 7.15 -3.26
C PRO A 219 -19.57 6.48 -2.19
N MET A 220 -19.10 5.36 -1.59
CA MET A 220 -19.81 4.66 -0.53
C MET A 220 -19.72 5.34 0.84
N HIS A 221 -18.83 6.31 1.01
CA HIS A 221 -18.59 7.02 2.26
C HIS A 221 -19.26 8.40 2.22
N LYS A 222 -20.48 8.49 2.77
CA LYS A 222 -21.35 9.70 2.66
C LYS A 222 -20.73 10.98 3.22
N ASP A 223 -19.92 10.88 4.28
CA ASP A 223 -19.34 12.02 4.99
C ASP A 223 -17.89 12.30 4.55
N ALA A 224 -17.30 11.44 3.69
CA ALA A 224 -15.93 11.60 3.22
C ALA A 224 -15.72 12.85 2.37
N ARG A 225 -16.66 13.13 1.47
CA ARG A 225 -16.57 14.31 0.61
C ARG A 225 -16.71 15.63 1.40
N PRO A 226 -17.70 15.80 2.28
CA PRO A 226 -17.74 16.96 3.17
C PRO A 226 -16.47 17.13 4.00
N ALA A 227 -15.91 16.05 4.54
CA ALA A 227 -14.66 16.09 5.30
C ALA A 227 -13.47 16.51 4.43
N ALA A 228 -13.38 16.01 3.19
CA ALA A 228 -12.36 16.39 2.23
C ALA A 228 -12.42 17.91 1.92
N GLU A 229 -13.60 18.42 1.58
CA GLU A 229 -13.80 19.85 1.28
C GLU A 229 -13.51 20.74 2.51
N ALA A 230 -13.98 20.35 3.70
CA ALA A 230 -13.70 21.03 4.96
C ALA A 230 -12.19 21.07 5.28
N SER A 231 -11.49 19.97 5.09
CA SER A 231 -10.05 19.90 5.32
C SER A 231 -9.27 20.89 4.45
N MET A 232 -9.71 21.09 3.20
CA MET A 232 -9.10 22.06 2.29
C MET A 232 -9.39 23.50 2.68
N CYS A 233 -10.56 23.79 3.27
CA CYS A 233 -10.86 25.09 3.86
C CYS A 233 -9.96 25.41 5.06
N VAL A 234 -9.50 24.38 5.79
CA VAL A 234 -8.49 24.55 6.85
C VAL A 234 -7.10 24.70 6.24
N HIS A 235 -6.78 23.91 5.21
CA HIS A 235 -5.49 23.97 4.52
C HIS A 235 -5.18 25.35 3.92
N GLU A 236 -6.18 26.00 3.33
CA GLU A 236 -6.06 27.34 2.76
C GLU A 236 -5.56 28.36 3.80
N GLN A 237 -5.87 28.14 5.07
CA GLN A 237 -5.42 29.04 6.14
C GLN A 237 -3.99 28.73 6.59
N SER A 238 -3.60 27.45 6.65
CA SER A 238 -2.24 27.02 6.99
C SER A 238 -2.07 25.50 6.78
N PRO A 239 -0.93 25.04 6.24
CA PRO A 239 -0.58 23.62 6.19
C PRO A 239 -0.55 22.97 7.58
N ASP A 240 -0.05 23.65 8.62
CA ASP A 240 0.02 23.09 9.98
C ASP A 240 -1.37 22.87 10.58
N LYS A 241 -2.32 23.76 10.28
CA LYS A 241 -3.71 23.56 10.69
C LYS A 241 -4.35 22.38 9.99
N PHE A 242 -4.04 22.20 8.70
CA PHE A 242 -4.50 21.03 7.94
C PHE A 242 -4.06 19.73 8.61
N TRP A 243 -2.78 19.57 8.95
CA TRP A 243 -2.29 18.34 9.55
C TRP A 243 -2.90 18.08 10.93
N LYS A 244 -3.18 19.12 11.72
CA LYS A 244 -3.94 18.99 12.97
C LYS A 244 -5.39 18.55 12.72
N PHE A 245 -6.05 19.13 11.73
CA PHE A 245 -7.40 18.73 11.33
C PHE A 245 -7.40 17.28 10.85
N HIS A 246 -6.47 16.90 9.98
CA HIS A 246 -6.27 15.55 9.48
C HIS A 246 -6.20 14.53 10.62
N ASP A 247 -5.35 14.77 11.62
CA ASP A 247 -5.19 13.84 12.73
C ASP A 247 -6.47 13.77 13.60
N LEU A 248 -7.18 14.89 13.78
CA LEU A 248 -8.47 14.93 14.47
C LEU A 248 -9.56 14.20 13.70
N ALA A 249 -9.61 14.35 12.37
CA ALA A 249 -10.61 13.73 11.52
C ALA A 249 -10.44 12.20 11.48
N PHE A 250 -9.22 11.70 11.35
CA PHE A 250 -8.98 10.26 11.41
C PHE A 250 -9.21 9.66 12.81
N LYS A 251 -8.91 10.40 13.87
CA LYS A 251 -9.20 9.98 15.24
C LYS A 251 -10.71 9.95 15.54
N GLY A 252 -11.45 10.91 14.99
CA GLY A 252 -12.90 11.05 15.16
C GLY A 252 -13.72 10.52 13.96
N GLN A 253 -13.19 9.61 13.19
CA GLN A 253 -13.70 9.13 11.89
C GLN A 253 -15.12 8.56 11.95
N ASP A 254 -15.56 8.06 13.11
CA ASP A 254 -16.91 7.53 13.30
C ASP A 254 -17.99 8.62 13.23
N LYS A 255 -17.61 9.89 13.34
CA LYS A 255 -18.51 11.04 13.34
C LYS A 255 -17.91 12.22 12.58
N LEU A 256 -18.20 12.30 11.28
CA LEU A 256 -17.76 13.37 10.38
C LEU A 256 -18.92 14.24 9.89
N ASP A 257 -19.96 14.40 10.72
CA ASP A 257 -21.05 15.35 10.43
C ASP A 257 -20.57 16.80 10.50
N ALA A 258 -21.37 17.73 9.98
CA ALA A 258 -20.99 19.14 9.89
C ALA A 258 -20.58 19.73 11.25
N ALA A 259 -21.28 19.39 12.35
CA ALA A 259 -20.96 19.91 13.69
C ALA A 259 -19.61 19.36 14.19
N SER A 260 -19.30 18.10 13.90
CA SER A 260 -18.02 17.47 14.24
C SER A 260 -16.88 18.09 13.44
N LEU A 261 -17.07 18.31 12.13
CA LEU A 261 -16.08 18.98 11.27
C LEU A 261 -15.81 20.43 11.72
N ASP A 262 -16.85 21.17 12.13
CA ASP A 262 -16.71 22.51 12.75
C ASP A 262 -15.84 22.44 14.00
N GLY A 263 -16.10 21.46 14.88
CA GLY A 263 -15.31 21.23 16.08
C GLY A 263 -13.85 20.90 15.79
N MET A 264 -13.59 20.03 14.80
CA MET A 264 -12.24 19.68 14.37
C MET A 264 -11.50 20.87 13.75
N ALA A 265 -12.17 21.67 12.92
CA ALA A 265 -11.61 22.90 12.37
C ALA A 265 -11.23 23.91 13.48
N LYS A 266 -12.12 24.12 14.45
CA LYS A 266 -11.85 24.97 15.60
C LYS A 266 -10.64 24.46 16.41
N ASN A 267 -10.60 23.18 16.70
CA ASN A 267 -9.53 22.54 17.48
C ASN A 267 -8.19 22.50 16.72
N SER A 268 -8.21 22.54 15.39
CA SER A 268 -7.00 22.69 14.56
C SER A 268 -6.46 24.14 14.59
N GLY A 269 -7.21 25.10 15.14
CA GLY A 269 -6.87 26.52 15.20
C GLY A 269 -7.31 27.30 13.96
N ALA A 270 -8.29 26.79 13.20
CA ALA A 270 -8.84 27.53 12.06
C ALA A 270 -9.61 28.79 12.51
N ASP A 271 -9.53 29.85 11.69
CA ASP A 271 -10.45 30.97 11.75
C ASP A 271 -11.83 30.48 11.28
N MET A 272 -12.78 30.43 12.22
CA MET A 272 -14.09 29.84 11.96
C MET A 272 -14.97 30.68 11.02
N THR A 273 -14.76 32.00 10.95
CA THR A 273 -15.47 32.84 9.98
C THR A 273 -15.05 32.53 8.56
N LYS A 274 -13.74 32.43 8.31
CA LYS A 274 -13.20 32.04 7.01
C LYS A 274 -13.56 30.60 6.66
N PHE A 275 -13.49 29.70 7.64
CA PHE A 275 -13.81 28.29 7.45
C PHE A 275 -15.26 28.10 7.00
N LYS A 276 -16.23 28.68 7.72
CA LYS A 276 -17.65 28.57 7.38
C LYS A 276 -17.97 29.18 6.02
N ALA A 277 -17.46 30.37 5.74
CA ALA A 277 -17.64 30.99 4.43
C ALA A 277 -17.08 30.13 3.29
N CYS A 278 -15.94 29.46 3.50
CA CYS A 278 -15.34 28.57 2.54
C CYS A 278 -16.18 27.30 2.30
N VAL A 279 -16.68 26.68 3.37
CA VAL A 279 -17.52 25.47 3.29
C VAL A 279 -18.87 25.78 2.63
N GLU A 280 -19.52 26.86 3.03
CA GLU A 280 -20.80 27.31 2.46
C GLU A 280 -20.67 27.62 0.95
N ALA A 281 -19.57 28.23 0.54
CA ALA A 281 -19.26 28.50 -0.85
C ALA A 281 -18.87 27.24 -1.66
N LYS A 282 -18.71 26.07 -1.01
CA LYS A 282 -18.18 24.84 -1.63
C LYS A 282 -16.88 25.08 -2.41
N LYS A 283 -16.01 25.94 -1.87
CA LYS A 283 -14.83 26.48 -2.57
C LYS A 283 -13.93 25.40 -3.17
N PHE A 284 -13.79 24.27 -2.51
CA PHE A 284 -12.91 23.19 -2.92
C PHE A 284 -13.60 21.97 -3.56
N ALA A 285 -14.92 22.06 -3.86
CA ALA A 285 -15.66 20.96 -4.47
C ALA A 285 -15.03 20.53 -5.82
N GLN A 286 -14.76 21.50 -6.71
CA GLN A 286 -14.14 21.23 -8.01
C GLN A 286 -12.72 20.65 -7.87
N MET A 287 -11.92 21.13 -6.93
CA MET A 287 -10.57 20.62 -6.67
C MET A 287 -10.61 19.16 -6.21
N VAL A 288 -11.56 18.79 -5.34
CA VAL A 288 -11.76 17.41 -4.91
C VAL A 288 -12.14 16.52 -6.11
N ASP A 289 -13.05 16.97 -6.98
CA ASP A 289 -13.41 16.24 -8.20
C ASP A 289 -12.21 16.02 -9.13
N GLN A 290 -11.42 17.06 -9.34
CA GLN A 290 -10.19 16.98 -10.15
C GLN A 290 -9.19 16.00 -9.56
N THR A 291 -9.06 15.98 -8.23
CA THR A 291 -8.14 15.06 -7.55
C THR A 291 -8.61 13.61 -7.66
N ILE A 292 -9.91 13.35 -7.57
CA ILE A 292 -10.50 12.02 -7.81
C ILE A 292 -10.20 11.57 -9.25
N GLN A 293 -10.56 12.39 -10.26
CA GLN A 293 -10.32 12.08 -11.67
C GLN A 293 -8.83 11.83 -11.96
N TYR A 294 -7.96 12.65 -11.37
CA TYR A 294 -6.52 12.46 -11.50
C TYR A 294 -6.06 11.13 -10.90
N GLY A 295 -6.52 10.81 -9.68
CA GLY A 295 -6.21 9.54 -9.03
C GLY A 295 -6.68 8.33 -9.86
N GLU A 296 -7.92 8.37 -10.36
CA GLU A 296 -8.47 7.33 -11.24
C GLU A 296 -7.63 7.16 -12.52
N LYS A 297 -7.22 8.25 -13.14
CA LYS A 297 -6.38 8.24 -14.35
C LYS A 297 -5.03 7.58 -14.12
N ILE A 298 -4.41 7.79 -12.96
CA ILE A 298 -3.13 7.17 -12.62
C ILE A 298 -3.25 5.81 -11.92
N GLY A 299 -4.47 5.27 -11.85
CA GLY A 299 -4.73 3.90 -11.40
C GLY A 299 -5.11 3.74 -9.94
N VAL A 300 -5.41 4.80 -9.20
CA VAL A 300 -5.98 4.69 -7.85
C VAL A 300 -7.38 4.09 -7.95
N ARG A 301 -7.62 2.97 -7.24
CA ARG A 301 -8.91 2.25 -7.22
C ARG A 301 -9.48 2.07 -5.83
N SER A 302 -8.67 2.32 -4.81
CA SER A 302 -9.03 2.17 -3.40
C SER A 302 -8.19 3.11 -2.52
N THR A 303 -8.62 3.30 -1.29
CA THR A 303 -7.90 4.09 -0.29
C THR A 303 -7.53 3.26 0.94
N PRO A 304 -6.41 3.53 1.57
CA PRO A 304 -5.38 4.44 1.09
C PRO A 304 -4.55 3.86 -0.05
N THR A 305 -4.08 4.71 -0.97
CA THR A 305 -3.09 4.36 -1.98
C THR A 305 -1.94 5.36 -1.89
N PHE A 306 -0.73 4.85 -1.84
CA PHE A 306 0.49 5.66 -1.73
C PHE A 306 1.35 5.54 -2.98
N PHE A 307 2.07 6.61 -3.30
CA PHE A 307 3.13 6.60 -4.30
C PHE A 307 4.40 7.14 -3.65
N ILE A 308 5.46 6.35 -3.66
CA ILE A 308 6.78 6.73 -3.12
C ILE A 308 7.73 6.90 -4.29
N ASN A 309 8.07 8.15 -4.65
CA ASN A 309 8.80 8.48 -5.88
C ASN A 309 8.26 7.74 -7.11
N GLY A 310 6.91 7.61 -7.21
CA GLY A 310 6.25 6.94 -8.32
C GLY A 310 5.97 5.44 -8.10
N GLN A 311 6.60 4.80 -7.14
CA GLN A 311 6.31 3.42 -6.80
C GLN A 311 5.02 3.32 -5.97
N MET A 312 4.02 2.64 -6.50
CA MET A 312 2.72 2.50 -5.85
C MET A 312 2.70 1.43 -4.76
N LEU A 313 2.08 1.79 -3.62
CA LEU A 313 1.72 0.89 -2.54
C LEU A 313 0.23 1.06 -2.24
N ALA A 314 -0.55 -0.02 -2.29
CA ALA A 314 -1.98 -0.01 -2.02
C ALA A 314 -2.30 -0.56 -0.62
N GLY A 315 -3.19 0.12 0.10
CA GLY A 315 -3.69 -0.30 1.40
C GLY A 315 -2.88 0.19 2.60
N ALA A 316 -3.42 -0.09 3.79
CA ALA A 316 -2.78 0.23 5.07
C ALA A 316 -1.73 -0.83 5.42
N LEU A 317 -0.55 -0.69 4.85
CA LEU A 317 0.57 -1.59 5.07
C LEU A 317 1.31 -1.29 6.39
N PRO A 318 2.01 -2.27 6.99
CA PRO A 318 2.89 -2.05 8.13
C PRO A 318 4.05 -1.11 7.80
N ILE A 319 4.58 -0.42 8.83
CA ILE A 319 5.69 0.54 8.69
C ILE A 319 6.93 -0.07 8.03
N ASP A 320 7.21 -1.36 8.26
CA ASP A 320 8.38 -2.02 7.72
C ASP A 320 8.34 -2.11 6.19
N GLN A 321 7.15 -2.39 5.60
CA GLN A 321 6.98 -2.41 4.15
C GLN A 321 7.12 -1.01 3.53
N PHE A 322 6.60 0.02 4.19
CA PHE A 322 6.86 1.40 3.77
C PHE A 322 8.33 1.77 3.86
N SER A 323 8.98 1.37 4.96
CA SER A 323 10.39 1.67 5.19
C SER A 323 11.28 1.05 4.12
N GLU A 324 11.02 -0.18 3.72
CA GLU A 324 11.76 -0.84 2.63
C GLU A 324 11.74 0.02 1.35
N VAL A 325 10.56 0.48 0.94
CA VAL A 325 10.43 1.28 -0.29
C VAL A 325 11.00 2.68 -0.14
N VAL A 326 10.85 3.31 1.04
CA VAL A 326 11.44 4.63 1.30
C VAL A 326 12.96 4.54 1.34
N ASP A 327 13.53 3.51 1.98
CA ASP A 327 14.98 3.31 2.07
C ASP A 327 15.57 3.02 0.68
N GLU A 328 14.90 2.18 -0.16
CA GLU A 328 15.26 1.98 -1.59
C GLU A 328 15.27 3.31 -2.35
N ALA A 329 14.21 4.13 -2.21
CA ALA A 329 14.09 5.42 -2.90
C ALA A 329 15.16 6.43 -2.44
N LEU A 330 15.52 6.43 -1.14
CA LEU A 330 16.58 7.26 -0.59
C LEU A 330 17.96 6.85 -1.13
N ASP A 331 18.20 5.55 -1.29
CA ASP A 331 19.46 5.06 -1.84
C ASP A 331 19.57 5.36 -3.33
N GLU A 332 18.51 5.18 -4.11
CA GLU A 332 18.48 5.61 -5.52
C GLU A 332 18.74 7.11 -5.70
N ALA A 333 18.23 7.94 -4.79
CA ALA A 333 18.44 9.38 -4.83
C ALA A 333 19.88 9.82 -4.55
N LYS A 334 20.70 9.00 -3.87
CA LYS A 334 22.13 9.26 -3.63
C LYS A 334 22.99 9.01 -4.88
N HIS A 335 22.47 8.22 -5.83
CA HIS A 335 23.20 7.81 -7.03
C HIS A 335 22.76 8.57 -8.29
N LYS A 336 21.83 9.53 -8.15
CA LYS A 336 21.43 10.50 -9.18
C LYS A 336 22.13 11.84 -8.97
#